data_e540e166b7ffa11c0148c4a8acb2f6ca
#
_entry.id   e540e166b7ffa11c0148c4a8acb2f6ca
#
_cell.length_a   1.000
_cell.length_b   1.000
_cell.length_c   1.000
_cell.angle_alpha   90.00
_cell.angle_beta   90.00
_cell.angle_gamma   90.00
#
_symmetry.space_group_name_H-M   'P 1'
#
loop_
_entity.id
_entity.type
_entity.pdbx_description
1 polymer ?
#
loop_
_entity_poly.entity_id
_entity_poly.type
_entity_poly.pdbx_seq_one_letter_code
_entity_poly.pdbx_strand_id
1 'polypeptide(L)'
;MKVSTLSPYLRPAFAVVDPLLTVGCPKQVTADSGIDALTHAIEAYTAVHQTEFLKRPGGPSVYQGKNPLSDAMALECIGLVGTFLKRAVDNGNDLDARDGMALAATLGGLAFANAGVALIHAMEYPVGGAVHVSHGAGNGLLLPYVMKYHLECRSREIAEIGDRLGGSSTADGAIATIETLRETIGIPLRLRDLGVTEAMLPGFAEKAFAIKRLMRVNPRMPESADEILAIYRAAF
;
A
#
# COMPACT_ATOMS: atom_id res chain seq x y z
N MET A 1 -10.27 11.88 -13.20
CA MET A 1 -9.14 12.27 -12.34
C MET A 1 -9.46 11.80 -10.92
N LYS A 2 -8.53 11.10 -10.27
CA LYS A 2 -8.66 10.65 -8.88
C LYS A 2 -7.95 11.67 -7.96
N VAL A 3 -8.62 12.12 -6.92
CA VAL A 3 -8.09 13.13 -5.99
C VAL A 3 -8.34 12.67 -4.56
N SER A 4 -7.34 12.79 -3.69
CA SER A 4 -7.49 12.55 -2.27
C SER A 4 -7.43 13.86 -1.49
N THR A 5 -8.36 14.04 -0.56
CA THR A 5 -8.40 15.19 0.35
C THR A 5 -7.90 14.77 1.73
N LEU A 6 -6.94 15.52 2.26
CA LEU A 6 -6.36 15.29 3.58
C LEU A 6 -6.53 16.57 4.42
N SER A 7 -7.14 16.42 5.59
CA SER A 7 -7.30 17.52 6.54
C SER A 7 -7.44 16.98 7.95
N PRO A 8 -6.83 17.61 8.97
CA PRO A 8 -7.08 17.25 10.36
C PRO A 8 -8.55 17.44 10.77
N TYR A 9 -9.29 18.31 10.08
CA TYR A 9 -10.72 18.55 10.33
C TYR A 9 -11.63 17.44 9.80
N LEU A 10 -11.12 16.51 8.97
CA LEU A 10 -11.86 15.35 8.47
C LEU A 10 -11.75 14.11 9.38
N ARG A 11 -11.00 14.22 10.48
CA ARG A 11 -10.86 13.11 11.44
C ARG A 11 -12.17 12.96 12.22
N PRO A 12 -12.80 11.77 12.24
CA PRO A 12 -13.99 11.53 13.03
C PRO A 12 -13.65 11.58 14.53
N ALA A 13 -14.59 12.07 15.34
CA ALA A 13 -14.46 12.01 16.80
C ALA A 13 -14.59 10.57 17.33
N PHE A 14 -15.41 9.76 16.64
CA PHE A 14 -15.62 8.34 16.93
C PHE A 14 -15.59 7.55 15.62
N ALA A 15 -14.97 6.39 15.65
CA ALA A 15 -15.02 5.42 14.57
C ALA A 15 -15.47 4.07 15.16
N VAL A 16 -16.57 3.52 14.62
CA VAL A 16 -17.09 2.21 15.01
C VAL A 16 -16.80 1.26 13.86
N VAL A 17 -16.00 0.24 14.13
CA VAL A 17 -15.64 -0.79 13.15
C VAL A 17 -16.33 -2.09 13.57
N ASP A 18 -17.37 -2.48 12.82
CA ASP A 18 -18.11 -3.71 13.05
C ASP A 18 -17.81 -4.71 11.91
N PRO A 19 -17.06 -5.79 12.17
CA PRO A 19 -16.73 -6.79 11.14
C PRO A 19 -17.97 -7.48 10.54
N LEU A 20 -19.10 -7.54 11.26
CA LEU A 20 -20.32 -8.15 10.73
C LEU A 20 -20.86 -7.41 9.49
N LEU A 21 -20.61 -6.12 9.36
CA LEU A 21 -20.99 -5.34 8.19
C LEU A 21 -20.22 -5.74 6.93
N THR A 22 -19.13 -6.48 7.07
CA THR A 22 -18.28 -6.93 5.96
C THR A 22 -18.62 -8.34 5.47
N VAL A 23 -19.47 -9.10 6.16
CA VAL A 23 -19.81 -10.49 5.82
C VAL A 23 -20.44 -10.60 4.42
N GLY A 24 -21.25 -9.61 4.01
CA GLY A 24 -21.85 -9.55 2.68
C GLY A 24 -20.93 -9.02 1.57
N CYS A 25 -19.68 -8.64 1.87
CA CYS A 25 -18.78 -8.11 0.84
C CYS A 25 -18.41 -9.18 -0.19
N PRO A 26 -18.49 -8.87 -1.49
CA PRO A 26 -17.99 -9.75 -2.54
C PRO A 26 -16.52 -10.13 -2.32
N LYS A 27 -16.15 -11.33 -2.79
CA LYS A 27 -14.79 -11.86 -2.70
C LYS A 27 -13.74 -10.86 -3.22
N GLN A 28 -14.01 -10.24 -4.38
CA GLN A 28 -13.10 -9.25 -4.99
C GLN A 28 -12.96 -8.01 -4.12
N VAL A 29 -14.03 -7.49 -3.53
CA VAL A 29 -13.96 -6.31 -2.65
C VAL A 29 -13.14 -6.63 -1.39
N THR A 30 -13.28 -7.86 -0.85
CA THR A 30 -12.47 -8.33 0.28
C THR A 30 -10.98 -8.40 -0.08
N ALA A 31 -10.65 -8.96 -1.26
CA ALA A 31 -9.27 -9.04 -1.74
C ALA A 31 -8.67 -7.65 -1.94
N ASP A 32 -9.38 -6.77 -2.66
CA ASP A 32 -8.90 -5.43 -3.00
C ASP A 32 -8.69 -4.57 -1.75
N SER A 33 -9.67 -4.52 -0.84
CA SER A 33 -9.54 -3.74 0.39
C SER A 33 -8.50 -4.32 1.36
N GLY A 34 -8.36 -5.64 1.38
CA GLY A 34 -7.38 -6.29 2.25
C GLY A 34 -5.93 -6.09 1.77
N ILE A 35 -5.67 -6.19 0.46
CA ILE A 35 -4.33 -5.90 -0.07
C ILE A 35 -4.00 -4.40 0.02
N ASP A 36 -5.02 -3.52 0.01
CA ASP A 36 -4.83 -2.09 0.23
C ASP A 36 -4.41 -1.81 1.68
N ALA A 37 -5.06 -2.46 2.66
CA ALA A 37 -4.65 -2.37 4.07
C ALA A 37 -3.20 -2.81 4.27
N LEU A 38 -2.77 -3.89 3.60
CA LEU A 38 -1.37 -4.32 3.58
C LEU A 38 -0.46 -3.25 2.96
N THR A 39 -0.87 -2.66 1.84
CA THR A 39 -0.09 -1.62 1.16
C THR A 39 0.07 -0.37 2.05
N HIS A 40 -0.99 0.05 2.73
CA HIS A 40 -0.95 1.12 3.72
C HIS A 40 0.10 0.87 4.81
N ALA A 41 0.07 -0.34 5.40
CA ALA A 41 1.00 -0.72 6.45
C ALA A 41 2.45 -0.79 5.94
N ILE A 42 2.69 -1.39 4.77
CA ILE A 42 4.03 -1.49 4.16
C ILE A 42 4.59 -0.11 3.84
N GLU A 43 3.81 0.79 3.22
CA GLU A 43 4.28 2.15 2.94
C GLU A 43 4.55 2.94 4.21
N ALA A 44 3.69 2.82 5.24
CA ALA A 44 3.92 3.46 6.53
C ALA A 44 5.20 2.95 7.21
N TYR A 45 5.44 1.61 7.19
CA TYR A 45 6.60 0.99 7.80
C TYR A 45 7.90 1.27 7.06
N THR A 46 7.85 1.37 5.73
CA THR A 46 9.02 1.68 4.90
C THR A 46 9.22 3.17 4.66
N ALA A 47 8.34 4.03 5.13
CA ALA A 47 8.43 5.48 4.96
C ALA A 47 9.78 6.06 5.44
N VAL A 48 10.09 7.27 5.02
CA VAL A 48 11.21 8.02 5.58
C VAL A 48 11.00 8.23 7.08
N HIS A 49 12.07 8.15 7.87
CA HIS A 49 11.99 8.41 9.31
C HIS A 49 11.57 9.87 9.59
N GLN A 50 10.79 10.10 10.64
CA GLN A 50 10.25 11.42 10.99
C GLN A 50 11.32 12.53 11.07
N THR A 51 12.50 12.24 11.58
CA THR A 51 13.59 13.21 11.68
C THR A 51 14.10 13.65 10.31
N GLU A 52 14.13 12.76 9.33
CA GLU A 52 14.53 13.06 7.96
C GLU A 52 13.37 13.70 7.18
N PHE A 53 12.13 13.27 7.43
CA PHE A 53 10.95 13.89 6.84
C PHE A 53 10.88 15.39 7.12
N LEU A 54 11.20 15.80 8.35
CA LEU A 54 11.22 17.22 8.75
C LEU A 54 12.28 18.05 8.01
N LYS A 55 13.35 17.43 7.56
CA LYS A 55 14.41 18.09 6.78
C LYS A 55 14.09 18.22 5.28
N ARG A 56 13.17 17.41 4.79
CA ARG A 56 12.78 17.42 3.37
C ARG A 56 11.95 18.65 3.02
N PRO A 57 12.13 19.23 1.82
CA PRO A 57 11.37 20.40 1.40
C PRO A 57 9.87 20.12 1.37
N GLY A 58 9.07 21.10 1.79
CA GLY A 58 7.62 21.05 1.79
C GLY A 58 7.02 21.86 2.93
N GLY A 59 5.77 22.26 2.78
CA GLY A 59 5.00 22.99 3.80
C GLY A 59 4.45 22.07 4.90
N PRO A 60 3.51 22.60 5.73
CA PRO A 60 2.77 21.81 6.71
C PRO A 60 2.18 20.56 6.07
N SER A 61 2.23 19.44 6.78
CA SER A 61 1.76 18.14 6.31
C SER A 61 1.04 17.42 7.43
N VAL A 62 -0.01 16.66 7.08
CA VAL A 62 -0.66 15.72 7.99
C VAL A 62 0.19 14.46 8.19
N TYR A 63 1.09 14.16 7.25
CA TYR A 63 2.07 13.08 7.34
C TYR A 63 3.33 13.55 8.04
N GLN A 64 3.97 12.66 8.76
CA GLN A 64 5.13 12.97 9.60
C GLN A 64 6.33 12.04 9.35
N GLY A 65 6.20 11.06 8.47
CA GLY A 65 7.18 9.98 8.33
C GLY A 65 7.03 8.90 9.41
N LYS A 66 7.74 7.79 9.24
CA LYS A 66 7.68 6.68 10.19
C LYS A 66 8.22 7.05 11.57
N ASN A 67 7.62 6.45 12.58
CA ASN A 67 7.99 6.60 13.98
C ASN A 67 7.64 5.30 14.73
N PRO A 68 8.13 5.08 15.98
CA PRO A 68 7.91 3.83 16.69
C PRO A 68 6.44 3.42 16.85
N LEU A 69 5.52 4.37 16.99
CA LEU A 69 4.09 4.06 17.15
C LEU A 69 3.48 3.61 15.81
N SER A 70 3.75 4.32 14.72
CA SER A 70 3.29 3.91 13.39
C SER A 70 3.91 2.57 12.96
N ASP A 71 5.16 2.31 13.32
CA ASP A 71 5.85 1.04 13.05
C ASP A 71 5.17 -0.15 13.76
N ALA A 72 4.82 0.01 15.05
CA ALA A 72 4.12 -1.03 15.81
C ALA A 72 2.75 -1.37 15.19
N MET A 73 1.97 -0.35 14.81
CA MET A 73 0.67 -0.54 14.17
C MET A 73 0.80 -1.19 12.78
N ALA A 74 1.79 -0.77 12.00
CA ALA A 74 2.03 -1.31 10.67
C ALA A 74 2.44 -2.79 10.71
N LEU A 75 3.37 -3.15 11.59
CA LEU A 75 3.83 -4.54 11.73
C LEU A 75 2.72 -5.47 12.22
N GLU A 76 1.86 -5.00 13.13
CA GLU A 76 0.69 -5.77 13.57
C GLU A 76 -0.33 -5.95 12.44
N CYS A 77 -0.63 -4.89 11.68
CA CYS A 77 -1.47 -4.97 10.49
C CYS A 77 -0.93 -6.02 9.51
N ILE A 78 0.37 -6.00 9.21
CA ILE A 78 1.01 -6.95 8.28
C ILE A 78 0.83 -8.39 8.75
N GLY A 79 1.03 -8.67 10.04
CA GLY A 79 0.84 -10.00 10.63
C GLY A 79 -0.61 -10.49 10.54
N LEU A 80 -1.55 -9.61 10.84
CA LEU A 80 -2.99 -9.91 10.73
C LEU A 80 -3.39 -10.19 9.26
N VAL A 81 -2.89 -9.40 8.31
CA VAL A 81 -3.15 -9.65 6.87
C VAL A 81 -2.58 -11.00 6.45
N GLY A 82 -1.35 -11.33 6.85
CA GLY A 82 -0.75 -12.65 6.57
C GLY A 82 -1.58 -13.82 7.09
N THR A 83 -2.21 -13.64 8.25
CA THR A 83 -3.04 -14.67 8.89
C THR A 83 -4.44 -14.77 8.29
N PHE A 84 -5.09 -13.64 8.02
CA PHE A 84 -6.54 -13.59 7.82
C PHE A 84 -6.99 -13.24 6.41
N LEU A 85 -6.19 -12.52 5.59
CA LEU A 85 -6.70 -12.04 4.29
C LEU A 85 -7.15 -13.17 3.38
N LYS A 86 -6.32 -14.19 3.19
CA LYS A 86 -6.69 -15.33 2.35
C LYS A 86 -7.93 -16.04 2.86
N ARG A 87 -8.05 -16.25 4.17
CA ARG A 87 -9.22 -16.87 4.81
C ARG A 87 -10.50 -16.07 4.56
N ALA A 88 -10.45 -14.74 4.75
CA ALA A 88 -11.59 -13.86 4.52
C ALA A 88 -12.01 -13.82 3.03
N VAL A 89 -11.04 -13.93 2.10
CA VAL A 89 -11.30 -13.99 0.66
C VAL A 89 -11.90 -15.34 0.24
N ASP A 90 -11.39 -16.44 0.80
CA ASP A 90 -11.88 -17.79 0.48
C ASP A 90 -13.26 -18.07 1.08
N ASN A 91 -13.51 -17.59 2.29
CA ASN A 91 -14.79 -17.77 3.01
C ASN A 91 -15.23 -16.44 3.67
N GLY A 92 -16.11 -15.71 3.01
CA GLY A 92 -16.65 -14.45 3.53
C GLY A 92 -17.45 -14.57 4.84
N ASN A 93 -17.85 -15.80 5.25
CA ASN A 93 -18.56 -16.07 6.49
C ASN A 93 -17.60 -16.49 7.65
N ASP A 94 -16.30 -16.54 7.42
CA ASP A 94 -15.30 -16.75 8.47
C ASP A 94 -15.22 -15.49 9.34
N LEU A 95 -15.97 -15.46 10.45
CA LEU A 95 -16.07 -14.28 11.30
C LEU A 95 -14.76 -13.93 11.98
N ASP A 96 -13.92 -14.92 12.34
CA ASP A 96 -12.59 -14.66 12.90
C ASP A 96 -11.70 -13.96 11.87
N ALA A 97 -11.77 -14.38 10.60
CA ALA A 97 -11.02 -13.74 9.54
C ALA A 97 -11.55 -12.33 9.23
N ARG A 98 -12.87 -12.10 9.30
CA ARG A 98 -13.47 -10.76 9.16
C ARG A 98 -13.04 -9.82 10.28
N ASP A 99 -13.03 -10.30 11.53
CA ASP A 99 -12.57 -9.53 12.69
C ASP A 99 -11.09 -9.16 12.57
N GLY A 100 -10.25 -10.17 12.26
CA GLY A 100 -8.82 -9.96 12.03
C GLY A 100 -8.54 -8.95 10.91
N MET A 101 -9.28 -9.00 9.79
CA MET A 101 -9.12 -8.03 8.71
C MET A 101 -9.68 -6.64 9.04
N ALA A 102 -10.74 -6.53 9.82
CA ALA A 102 -11.25 -5.25 10.31
C ALA A 102 -10.24 -4.56 11.22
N LEU A 103 -9.61 -5.33 12.12
CA LEU A 103 -8.52 -4.82 12.96
C LEU A 103 -7.29 -4.44 12.11
N ALA A 104 -6.90 -5.28 11.15
CA ALA A 104 -5.78 -4.98 10.24
C ALA A 104 -6.00 -3.67 9.48
N ALA A 105 -7.18 -3.47 8.88
CA ALA A 105 -7.51 -2.25 8.16
C ALA A 105 -7.47 -1.01 9.07
N THR A 106 -7.94 -1.14 10.31
CA THR A 106 -7.90 -0.07 11.32
C THR A 106 -6.45 0.29 11.66
N LEU A 107 -5.61 -0.70 11.95
CA LEU A 107 -4.21 -0.47 12.31
C LEU A 107 -3.40 0.07 11.14
N GLY A 108 -3.60 -0.43 9.92
CA GLY A 108 -3.01 0.12 8.71
C GLY A 108 -3.41 1.58 8.49
N GLY A 109 -4.70 1.90 8.72
CA GLY A 109 -5.24 3.26 8.69
C GLY A 109 -4.56 4.19 9.70
N LEU A 110 -4.42 3.76 10.95
CA LEU A 110 -3.75 4.52 12.02
C LEU A 110 -2.25 4.71 11.73
N ALA A 111 -1.58 3.69 11.18
CA ALA A 111 -0.17 3.76 10.81
C ALA A 111 0.07 4.83 9.73
N PHE A 112 -0.62 4.72 8.58
CA PHE A 112 -0.40 5.66 7.48
C PHE A 112 -0.98 7.06 7.74
N ALA A 113 -2.01 7.20 8.57
CA ALA A 113 -2.54 8.52 8.93
C ALA A 113 -1.47 9.39 9.63
N ASN A 114 -0.47 8.78 10.23
CA ASN A 114 0.67 9.44 10.85
C ASN A 114 1.92 9.40 9.95
N ALA A 115 2.38 8.21 9.56
CA ALA A 115 3.60 8.05 8.76
C ALA A 115 3.42 8.58 7.33
N GLY A 116 2.30 8.29 6.71
CA GLY A 116 1.96 8.62 5.33
C GLY A 116 1.98 7.41 4.40
N VAL A 117 1.31 7.54 3.26
CA VAL A 117 1.46 6.69 2.08
C VAL A 117 2.44 7.34 1.10
N ALA A 118 3.02 6.59 0.18
CA ALA A 118 4.16 7.02 -0.61
C ALA A 118 4.01 6.71 -2.12
N LEU A 119 5.02 6.08 -2.70
CA LEU A 119 5.16 5.91 -4.15
C LEU A 119 4.10 5.00 -4.76
N ILE A 120 3.68 3.92 -4.05
CA ILE A 120 2.67 3.00 -4.58
C ILE A 120 1.37 3.74 -4.83
N HIS A 121 0.88 4.48 -3.82
CA HIS A 121 -0.32 5.29 -3.94
C HIS A 121 -0.19 6.40 -4.99
N ALA A 122 0.99 7.03 -5.08
CA ALA A 122 1.24 8.03 -6.12
C ALA A 122 1.14 7.45 -7.52
N MET A 123 1.64 6.23 -7.71
CA MET A 123 1.57 5.51 -8.99
C MET A 123 0.17 4.99 -9.29
N GLU A 124 -0.60 4.56 -8.28
CA GLU A 124 -1.94 4.05 -8.49
C GLU A 124 -2.92 5.15 -8.98
N TYR A 125 -2.81 6.39 -8.49
CA TYR A 125 -3.78 7.44 -8.81
C TYR A 125 -3.97 7.69 -10.32
N PRO A 126 -2.92 7.83 -11.14
CA PRO A 126 -3.12 7.99 -12.59
C PRO A 126 -3.65 6.72 -13.26
N VAL A 127 -3.29 5.53 -12.79
CA VAL A 127 -3.78 4.26 -13.30
C VAL A 127 -5.28 4.12 -13.00
N GLY A 128 -5.67 4.19 -11.74
CA GLY A 128 -7.07 4.08 -11.32
C GLY A 128 -7.97 5.16 -11.95
N GLY A 129 -7.42 6.36 -12.16
CA GLY A 129 -8.14 7.44 -12.83
C GLY A 129 -8.30 7.26 -14.35
N ALA A 130 -7.49 6.42 -15.00
CA ALA A 130 -7.55 6.16 -16.44
C ALA A 130 -8.38 4.93 -16.78
N VAL A 131 -8.20 3.81 -16.06
CA VAL A 131 -8.82 2.51 -16.39
C VAL A 131 -9.90 2.09 -15.41
N HIS A 132 -10.21 2.94 -14.43
CA HIS A 132 -11.27 2.71 -13.43
C HIS A 132 -11.13 1.40 -12.63
N VAL A 133 -9.89 0.93 -12.44
CA VAL A 133 -9.61 -0.19 -11.57
C VAL A 133 -9.87 0.17 -10.10
N SER A 134 -10.24 -0.81 -9.30
CA SER A 134 -10.33 -0.68 -7.84
C SER A 134 -9.00 -0.20 -7.26
N HIS A 135 -9.05 0.72 -6.28
CA HIS A 135 -7.85 1.31 -5.66
C HIS A 135 -6.92 0.25 -5.09
N GLY A 136 -7.48 -0.66 -4.30
CA GLY A 136 -6.69 -1.72 -3.68
C GLY A 136 -6.09 -2.69 -4.70
N ALA A 137 -6.82 -3.04 -5.77
CA ALA A 137 -6.27 -3.85 -6.84
C ALA A 137 -5.08 -3.17 -7.54
N GLY A 138 -5.17 -1.87 -7.82
CA GLY A 138 -4.08 -1.10 -8.40
C GLY A 138 -2.86 -1.00 -7.47
N ASN A 139 -3.08 -0.75 -6.18
CA ASN A 139 -2.01 -0.73 -5.19
C ASN A 139 -1.37 -2.11 -5.02
N GLY A 140 -2.16 -3.17 -4.89
CA GLY A 140 -1.67 -4.55 -4.75
C GLY A 140 -0.86 -5.02 -5.97
N LEU A 141 -1.27 -4.60 -7.18
CA LEU A 141 -0.52 -4.87 -8.40
C LEU A 141 0.87 -4.22 -8.35
N LEU A 142 0.95 -2.94 -7.96
CA LEU A 142 2.18 -2.15 -7.98
C LEU A 142 3.13 -2.46 -6.82
N LEU A 143 2.59 -2.97 -5.70
CA LEU A 143 3.29 -3.20 -4.45
C LEU A 143 4.65 -3.92 -4.60
N PRO A 144 4.78 -5.12 -5.20
CA PRO A 144 6.06 -5.81 -5.27
C PRO A 144 7.09 -5.10 -6.15
N TYR A 145 6.66 -4.34 -7.14
CA TYR A 145 7.58 -3.60 -8.03
C TYR A 145 8.20 -2.40 -7.32
N VAL A 146 7.40 -1.69 -6.52
CA VAL A 146 7.90 -0.58 -5.71
C VAL A 146 8.75 -1.09 -4.54
N MET A 147 8.41 -2.24 -3.95
CA MET A 147 9.29 -2.88 -2.95
C MET A 147 10.66 -3.23 -3.54
N LYS A 148 10.70 -3.76 -4.77
CA LYS A 148 11.99 -4.00 -5.50
C LYS A 148 12.79 -2.71 -5.68
N TYR A 149 12.13 -1.60 -6.02
CA TYR A 149 12.77 -0.29 -6.12
C TYR A 149 13.35 0.20 -4.79
N HIS A 150 12.77 -0.19 -3.65
CA HIS A 150 13.20 0.19 -2.32
C HIS A 150 14.25 -0.75 -1.70
N LEU A 151 14.65 -1.85 -2.34
CA LEU A 151 15.59 -2.84 -1.77
C LEU A 151 16.90 -2.23 -1.28
N GLU A 152 17.47 -1.28 -2.03
CA GLU A 152 18.73 -0.65 -1.66
C GLU A 152 18.67 0.13 -0.34
N CYS A 153 17.50 0.68 0.02
CA CYS A 153 17.38 1.55 1.20
C CYS A 153 16.49 0.97 2.32
N ARG A 154 15.77 -0.15 2.07
CA ARG A 154 14.82 -0.75 3.00
C ARG A 154 14.88 -2.28 3.05
N SER A 155 15.99 -2.87 2.67
CA SER A 155 16.16 -4.34 2.65
C SER A 155 15.83 -4.99 4.00
N ARG A 156 16.23 -4.37 5.11
CA ARG A 156 15.96 -4.88 6.46
C ARG A 156 14.47 -4.84 6.79
N GLU A 157 13.83 -3.71 6.57
CA GLU A 157 12.39 -3.55 6.82
C GLU A 157 11.57 -4.47 5.92
N ILE A 158 11.97 -4.63 4.66
CA ILE A 158 11.31 -5.55 3.72
C ILE A 158 11.45 -7.01 4.17
N ALA A 159 12.61 -7.42 4.68
CA ALA A 159 12.80 -8.76 5.24
C ALA A 159 11.89 -9.00 6.46
N GLU A 160 11.75 -8.01 7.35
CA GLU A 160 10.85 -8.09 8.51
C GLU A 160 9.37 -8.16 8.10
N ILE A 161 8.97 -7.46 7.03
CA ILE A 161 7.63 -7.60 6.44
C ILE A 161 7.37 -9.05 6.03
N GLY A 162 8.33 -9.71 5.41
CA GLY A 162 8.22 -11.12 4.99
C GLY A 162 8.01 -12.05 6.18
N ASP A 163 8.78 -11.86 7.24
CA ASP A 163 8.65 -12.63 8.48
C ASP A 163 7.26 -12.45 9.11
N ARG A 164 6.79 -11.22 9.21
CA ARG A 164 5.46 -10.88 9.74
C ARG A 164 4.30 -11.44 8.92
N LEU A 165 4.46 -11.52 7.60
CA LEU A 165 3.48 -12.17 6.72
C LEU A 165 3.42 -13.71 6.88
N GLY A 166 4.31 -14.30 7.69
CA GLY A 166 4.45 -15.76 7.83
C GLY A 166 5.20 -16.40 6.65
N GLY A 167 5.98 -15.60 5.93
CA GLY A 167 6.79 -16.02 4.79
C GLY A 167 8.29 -16.07 5.12
N SER A 168 9.11 -15.68 4.14
CA SER A 168 10.57 -15.68 4.27
C SER A 168 11.10 -14.42 4.96
N SER A 169 12.07 -14.58 5.86
CA SER A 169 12.78 -13.50 6.56
C SER A 169 13.90 -12.86 5.70
N THR A 170 13.81 -12.93 4.38
CA THR A 170 14.71 -12.23 3.45
C THR A 170 13.93 -11.24 2.61
N ALA A 171 14.56 -10.17 2.16
CA ALA A 171 13.86 -9.13 1.39
C ALA A 171 13.29 -9.66 0.06
N ASP A 172 14.04 -10.47 -0.67
CA ASP A 172 13.55 -11.10 -1.90
C ASP A 172 12.43 -12.10 -1.62
N GLY A 173 12.55 -12.87 -0.52
CA GLY A 173 11.53 -13.79 -0.09
C GLY A 173 10.24 -13.10 0.36
N ALA A 174 10.34 -11.93 0.99
CA ALA A 174 9.18 -11.10 1.34
C ALA A 174 8.42 -10.66 0.09
N ILE A 175 9.14 -10.20 -0.95
CA ILE A 175 8.56 -9.82 -2.22
C ILE A 175 7.87 -11.01 -2.89
N ALA A 176 8.52 -12.19 -2.91
CA ALA A 176 7.92 -13.42 -3.44
C ALA A 176 6.66 -13.84 -2.67
N THR A 177 6.65 -13.67 -1.35
CA THR A 177 5.46 -13.93 -0.51
C THR A 177 4.29 -13.04 -0.92
N ILE A 178 4.54 -11.75 -1.16
CA ILE A 178 3.51 -10.80 -1.62
C ILE A 178 3.06 -11.12 -3.05
N GLU A 179 3.97 -11.50 -3.94
CA GLU A 179 3.61 -11.93 -5.30
C GLU A 179 2.69 -13.16 -5.28
N THR A 180 2.99 -14.14 -4.42
CA THR A 180 2.13 -15.30 -4.20
C THR A 180 0.78 -14.95 -3.58
N LEU A 181 0.77 -14.07 -2.59
CA LEU A 181 -0.46 -13.63 -1.93
C LEU A 181 -1.42 -12.97 -2.93
N ARG A 182 -0.94 -11.97 -3.69
CA ARG A 182 -1.77 -11.24 -4.66
C ARG A 182 -2.33 -12.17 -5.75
N GLU A 183 -1.55 -13.12 -6.24
CA GLU A 183 -2.00 -14.12 -7.21
C GLU A 183 -3.11 -15.00 -6.60
N THR A 184 -2.89 -15.49 -5.37
CA THR A 184 -3.83 -16.37 -4.67
C THR A 184 -5.18 -15.72 -4.40
N ILE A 185 -5.20 -14.42 -4.10
CA ILE A 185 -6.44 -13.68 -3.82
C ILE A 185 -7.06 -13.02 -5.06
N GLY A 186 -6.46 -13.21 -6.25
CA GLY A 186 -7.00 -12.75 -7.53
C GLY A 186 -6.75 -11.29 -7.85
N ILE A 187 -5.67 -10.69 -7.33
CA ILE A 187 -5.23 -9.34 -7.74
C ILE A 187 -4.57 -9.44 -9.13
N PRO A 188 -4.86 -8.51 -10.06
CA PRO A 188 -4.22 -8.45 -11.37
C PRO A 188 -2.69 -8.41 -11.26
N LEU A 189 -2.00 -9.11 -12.14
CA LEU A 189 -0.54 -9.25 -12.04
C LEU A 189 0.22 -8.24 -12.90
N ARG A 190 -0.41 -7.72 -13.95
CA ARG A 190 0.20 -6.81 -14.92
C ARG A 190 -0.72 -5.63 -15.23
N LEU A 191 -0.15 -4.47 -15.51
CA LEU A 191 -0.92 -3.29 -15.90
C LEU A 191 -1.72 -3.50 -17.19
N ARG A 192 -1.19 -4.28 -18.13
CA ARG A 192 -1.87 -4.64 -19.38
C ARG A 192 -3.17 -5.41 -19.14
N ASP A 193 -3.26 -6.20 -18.06
CA ASP A 193 -4.45 -6.96 -17.70
C ASP A 193 -5.61 -6.05 -17.28
N LEU A 194 -5.29 -4.80 -16.92
CA LEU A 194 -6.24 -3.73 -16.59
C LEU A 194 -6.64 -2.86 -17.79
N GLY A 195 -6.15 -3.18 -19.00
CA GLY A 195 -6.37 -2.37 -20.19
C GLY A 195 -5.45 -1.14 -20.31
N VAL A 196 -4.40 -1.05 -19.50
CA VAL A 196 -3.35 -0.04 -19.66
C VAL A 196 -2.55 -0.36 -20.93
N THR A 197 -2.26 0.65 -21.73
CA THR A 197 -1.38 0.54 -22.90
C THR A 197 0.00 1.14 -22.58
N GLU A 198 1.03 0.67 -23.27
CA GLU A 198 2.41 1.17 -23.07
C GLU A 198 2.50 2.68 -23.32
N ALA A 199 1.73 3.20 -24.25
CA ALA A 199 1.66 4.63 -24.58
C ALA A 199 1.16 5.50 -23.41
N MET A 200 0.43 4.93 -22.44
CA MET A 200 -0.05 5.65 -21.25
C MET A 200 1.03 5.82 -20.18
N LEU A 201 2.04 4.92 -20.14
CA LEU A 201 2.99 4.85 -19.03
C LEU A 201 3.79 6.14 -18.82
N PRO A 202 4.30 6.85 -19.83
CA PRO A 202 5.02 8.10 -19.61
C PRO A 202 4.14 9.17 -18.93
N GLY A 203 2.88 9.32 -19.39
CA GLY A 203 1.94 10.25 -18.77
C GLY A 203 1.54 9.87 -17.33
N PHE A 204 1.53 8.59 -17.00
CA PHE A 204 1.33 8.14 -15.62
C PHE A 204 2.54 8.48 -14.74
N ALA A 205 3.76 8.27 -15.23
CA ALA A 205 4.98 8.57 -14.50
C ALA A 205 5.08 10.06 -14.15
N GLU A 206 4.80 10.95 -15.11
CA GLU A 206 4.76 12.40 -14.89
C GLU A 206 3.72 12.79 -13.83
N LYS A 207 2.50 12.26 -13.93
CA LYS A 207 1.43 12.53 -12.96
C LYS A 207 1.78 12.03 -11.57
N ALA A 208 2.34 10.82 -11.42
CA ALA A 208 2.79 10.27 -10.15
C ALA A 208 3.90 11.13 -9.54
N PHE A 209 4.92 11.48 -10.33
CA PHE A 209 6.04 12.32 -9.90
C PHE A 209 5.62 13.72 -9.44
N ALA A 210 4.53 14.27 -10.01
CA ALA A 210 3.97 15.56 -9.62
C ALA A 210 3.33 15.57 -8.22
N ILE A 211 3.04 14.39 -7.62
CA ILE A 211 2.41 14.30 -6.30
C ILE A 211 3.47 14.46 -5.20
N LYS A 212 4.04 15.65 -5.09
CA LYS A 212 5.19 15.95 -4.22
C LYS A 212 4.99 15.56 -2.75
N ARG A 213 3.76 15.64 -2.22
CA ARG A 213 3.45 15.24 -0.84
C ARG A 213 3.74 13.76 -0.57
N LEU A 214 3.51 12.86 -1.54
CA LEU A 214 3.78 11.43 -1.41
C LEU A 214 5.26 11.12 -1.68
N MET A 215 5.88 11.83 -2.62
CA MET A 215 7.33 11.73 -2.84
C MET A 215 8.12 12.10 -1.58
N ARG A 216 7.65 13.09 -0.80
CA ARG A 216 8.29 13.50 0.45
C ARG A 216 8.32 12.41 1.51
N VAL A 217 7.30 11.53 1.54
CA VAL A 217 7.20 10.37 2.47
C VAL A 217 8.06 9.21 2.00
N ASN A 218 8.25 9.07 0.69
CA ASN A 218 8.92 7.91 0.10
C ASN A 218 10.36 7.77 0.64
N PRO A 219 10.81 6.57 1.02
CA PRO A 219 12.14 6.39 1.62
C PRO A 219 13.26 6.83 0.68
N ARG A 220 13.18 6.48 -0.60
CA ARG A 220 14.02 6.94 -1.70
C ARG A 220 13.20 7.88 -2.58
N MET A 221 13.51 9.18 -2.54
CA MET A 221 12.84 10.14 -3.44
C MET A 221 13.29 9.89 -4.87
N PRO A 222 12.35 9.63 -5.82
CA PRO A 222 12.71 9.60 -7.24
C PRO A 222 13.28 10.96 -7.68
N GLU A 223 14.33 10.93 -8.45
CA GLU A 223 14.98 12.15 -8.99
C GLU A 223 14.23 12.67 -10.21
N SER A 224 13.59 11.77 -10.96
CA SER A 224 12.82 12.10 -12.17
C SER A 224 11.61 11.18 -12.35
N ALA A 225 10.74 11.55 -13.29
CA ALA A 225 9.64 10.70 -13.73
C ALA A 225 10.14 9.42 -14.43
N ASP A 226 11.36 9.41 -14.97
CA ASP A 226 11.90 8.24 -15.67
C ASP A 226 12.15 7.05 -14.74
N GLU A 227 12.53 7.30 -13.48
CA GLU A 227 12.63 6.22 -12.49
C GLU A 227 11.26 5.56 -12.25
N ILE A 228 10.20 6.37 -12.14
CA ILE A 228 8.83 5.86 -11.97
C ILE A 228 8.37 5.14 -13.24
N LEU A 229 8.73 5.65 -14.42
CA LEU A 229 8.44 5.01 -15.70
C LEU A 229 9.08 3.61 -15.79
N ALA A 230 10.31 3.46 -15.28
CA ALA A 230 10.97 2.15 -15.22
C ALA A 230 10.19 1.14 -14.36
N ILE A 231 9.63 1.58 -13.22
CA ILE A 231 8.79 0.75 -12.37
C ILE A 231 7.49 0.36 -13.10
N TYR A 232 6.83 1.31 -13.78
CA TYR A 232 5.64 1.00 -14.58
C TYR A 232 5.91 0.00 -15.70
N ARG A 233 7.05 0.14 -16.41
CA ARG A 233 7.46 -0.82 -17.45
C ARG A 233 7.70 -2.21 -16.89
N ALA A 234 8.28 -2.32 -15.70
CA ALA A 234 8.45 -3.61 -15.03
C ALA A 234 7.11 -4.25 -14.65
N ALA A 235 6.09 -3.43 -14.35
CA ALA A 235 4.74 -3.87 -14.00
C ALA A 235 3.81 -4.07 -15.21
N PHE A 236 4.24 -3.70 -16.42
CA PHE A 236 3.48 -3.82 -17.67
C PHE A 236 3.59 -5.22 -18.27
#